data_1db3e1fe2ca0d4573926dc52fad9995f
#
_entry.id   1db3e1fe2ca0d4573926dc52fad9995f
#
_cell.length_a   1.000
_cell.length_b   1.000
_cell.length_c   1.000
_cell.angle_alpha   90.00
_cell.angle_beta   90.00
_cell.angle_gamma   90.00
#
_symmetry.space_group_name_H-M   'P 1'
#
loop_
_entity.id
_entity.type
_entity.pdbx_description
1 polymer ?
#
loop_
_entity_poly.entity_id
_entity_poly.type
_entity_poly.pdbx_seq_one_letter_code
_entity_poly.pdbx_strand_id
1 'polypeptide(L)'
;MTAYNVVRMRVKPGREKEFLEINRDMQPEMMARMKKNGFRKFSVIKTGERSYCIIGEWDSMDAIVKSRPDMIADLDRMRSLLEDLGGGLGVTDPVSGEAVAEIGPAMMKM
;
A
#
# COMPACT_ATOMS: atom_id res chain seq x y z
N MET A 1 7.35 0.79 -17.11
CA MET A 1 7.97 1.63 -16.04
C MET A 1 7.39 1.23 -14.70
N THR A 2 8.25 1.05 -13.72
CA THR A 2 7.81 0.75 -12.36
C THR A 2 6.86 1.82 -11.85
N ALA A 3 5.78 1.40 -11.22
CA ALA A 3 4.82 2.30 -10.61
C ALA A 3 4.67 1.97 -9.12
N TYR A 4 4.29 2.96 -8.36
CA TYR A 4 4.10 2.84 -6.91
C TYR A 4 2.73 3.36 -6.52
N ASN A 5 2.11 2.70 -5.56
CA ASN A 5 1.01 3.30 -4.82
C ASN A 5 1.44 3.44 -3.36
N VAL A 6 1.11 4.57 -2.77
CA VAL A 6 1.43 4.86 -1.37
C VAL A 6 0.15 5.26 -0.68
N VAL A 7 -0.19 4.55 0.38
CA VAL A 7 -1.42 4.78 1.11
C VAL A 7 -1.11 5.07 2.57
N ARG A 8 -1.36 6.30 2.98
CA ARG A 8 -1.16 6.72 4.38
C ARG A 8 -2.42 6.42 5.19
N MET A 9 -2.23 5.94 6.41
CA MET A 9 -3.35 5.64 7.32
C MET A 9 -2.91 5.74 8.77
N ARG A 10 -3.88 5.89 9.66
CA ARG A 10 -3.65 5.91 11.10
C ARG A 10 -4.53 4.87 11.76
N VAL A 11 -3.90 4.02 12.57
CA VAL A 11 -4.58 2.93 13.27
C VAL A 11 -5.18 3.48 14.58
N LYS A 12 -6.37 3.01 14.93
CA LYS A 12 -7.02 3.36 16.20
C LYS A 12 -6.19 2.90 17.39
N PRO A 13 -6.28 3.61 18.55
CA PRO A 13 -5.56 3.22 19.74
C PRO A 13 -5.81 1.76 20.10
N GLY A 14 -4.74 1.03 20.42
CA GLY A 14 -4.82 -0.36 20.85
C GLY A 14 -5.07 -1.38 19.74
N ARG A 15 -5.15 -0.97 18.48
CA ARG A 15 -5.46 -1.86 17.36
C ARG A 15 -4.28 -2.14 16.43
N GLU A 16 -3.08 -1.68 16.78
CA GLU A 16 -1.90 -1.84 15.90
C GLU A 16 -1.52 -3.30 15.68
N LYS A 17 -1.56 -4.12 16.74
CA LYS A 17 -1.23 -5.54 16.61
C LYS A 17 -2.16 -6.24 15.63
N GLU A 18 -3.45 -6.00 15.75
CA GLU A 18 -4.47 -6.58 14.88
C GLU A 18 -4.27 -6.11 13.43
N PHE A 19 -3.97 -4.82 13.25
CA PHE A 19 -3.67 -4.25 11.93
C PHE A 19 -2.49 -4.97 11.25
N LEU A 20 -1.39 -5.16 11.97
CA LEU A 20 -0.21 -5.84 11.44
C LEU A 20 -0.48 -7.31 11.14
N GLU A 21 -1.26 -7.99 11.99
CA GLU A 21 -1.65 -9.39 11.78
C GLU A 21 -2.49 -9.55 10.51
N ILE A 22 -3.49 -8.68 10.32
CA ILE A 22 -4.34 -8.71 9.13
C ILE A 22 -3.49 -8.50 7.86
N ASN A 23 -2.59 -7.52 7.86
CA ASN A 23 -1.74 -7.27 6.71
C ASN A 23 -0.86 -8.48 6.38
N ARG A 24 -0.29 -9.13 7.39
CA ARG A 24 0.53 -10.32 7.19
C ARG A 24 -0.30 -11.48 6.65
N ASP A 25 -1.48 -11.70 7.23
CA ASP A 25 -2.35 -12.83 6.88
C ASP A 25 -2.96 -12.70 5.48
N MET A 26 -3.10 -11.48 4.98
CA MET A 26 -3.61 -11.24 3.62
C MET A 26 -2.59 -11.50 2.52
N GLN A 27 -1.30 -11.53 2.84
CA GLN A 27 -0.23 -11.61 1.83
C GLN A 27 -0.37 -12.77 0.84
N PRO A 28 -0.63 -14.01 1.27
CA PRO A 28 -0.76 -15.11 0.31
C PRO A 28 -1.91 -14.90 -0.69
N GLU A 29 -3.06 -14.41 -0.23
CA GLU A 29 -4.20 -14.11 -1.09
C GLU A 29 -3.90 -12.98 -2.06
N MET A 30 -3.25 -11.93 -1.57
CA MET A 30 -2.87 -10.77 -2.39
C MET A 30 -1.92 -11.19 -3.49
N MET A 31 -0.91 -12.01 -3.16
CA MET A 31 0.01 -12.53 -4.15
C MET A 31 -0.71 -13.38 -5.19
N ALA A 32 -1.61 -14.27 -4.76
CA ALA A 32 -2.35 -15.12 -5.68
C ALA A 32 -3.21 -14.33 -6.67
N ARG A 33 -3.85 -13.25 -6.19
CA ARG A 33 -4.76 -12.46 -7.02
C ARG A 33 -4.06 -11.42 -7.88
N MET A 34 -3.04 -10.75 -7.33
CA MET A 34 -2.49 -9.55 -7.96
C MET A 34 -1.17 -9.76 -8.70
N LYS A 35 -0.42 -10.83 -8.39
CA LYS A 35 0.85 -11.11 -9.06
C LYS A 35 0.72 -11.15 -10.58
N LYS A 36 -0.32 -11.78 -11.09
CA LYS A 36 -0.58 -11.89 -12.53
C LYS A 36 -0.87 -10.55 -13.19
N ASN A 37 -1.24 -9.52 -12.41
CA ASN A 37 -1.52 -8.18 -12.90
C ASN A 37 -0.29 -7.27 -12.81
N GLY A 38 0.88 -7.81 -12.44
CA GLY A 38 2.10 -7.01 -12.36
C GLY A 38 2.44 -6.50 -10.97
N PHE A 39 1.78 -7.01 -9.94
CA PHE A 39 2.13 -6.70 -8.55
C PHE A 39 3.48 -7.34 -8.19
N ARG A 40 4.37 -6.56 -7.56
CA ARG A 40 5.69 -7.04 -7.12
C ARG A 40 5.76 -7.24 -5.62
N LYS A 41 5.43 -6.22 -4.84
CA LYS A 41 5.47 -6.31 -3.38
C LYS A 41 4.72 -5.17 -2.70
N PHE A 42 4.30 -5.41 -1.46
CA PHE A 42 3.90 -4.36 -0.54
C PHE A 42 4.90 -4.27 0.61
N SER A 43 5.12 -3.06 1.08
CA SER A 43 5.82 -2.80 2.33
C SER A 43 4.89 -2.01 3.24
N VAL A 44 4.79 -2.42 4.49
CA VAL A 44 4.06 -1.68 5.51
C VAL A 44 5.10 -1.01 6.38
N ILE A 45 5.18 0.32 6.33
CA ILE A 45 6.14 1.08 7.12
C ILE A 45 5.44 1.86 8.21
N LYS A 46 6.07 1.94 9.38
CA LYS A 46 5.58 2.74 10.49
C LYS A 46 6.25 4.10 10.45
N THR A 47 5.46 5.16 10.30
CA THR A 47 5.95 6.52 10.15
C THR A 47 5.85 7.36 11.43
N GLY A 48 5.12 6.87 12.41
CA GLY A 48 4.93 7.54 13.68
C GLY A 48 4.04 6.69 14.58
N GLU A 49 3.66 7.22 15.73
CA GLU A 49 2.76 6.52 16.63
C GLU A 49 1.42 6.28 15.93
N ARG A 50 1.04 5.02 15.81
CA ARG A 50 -0.20 4.57 15.13
C ARG A 50 -0.29 5.00 13.65
N SER A 51 0.77 5.58 13.08
CA SER A 51 0.79 6.06 11.70
C SER A 51 1.58 5.11 10.81
N TYR A 52 1.00 4.76 9.68
CA TYR A 52 1.58 3.79 8.74
C TYR A 52 1.41 4.24 7.30
N CYS A 53 2.32 3.78 6.44
CA CYS A 53 2.14 3.83 5.00
C CYS A 53 2.28 2.43 4.45
N ILE A 54 1.38 2.07 3.53
CA ILE A 54 1.52 0.85 2.73
C ILE A 54 2.04 1.29 1.37
N ILE A 55 3.19 0.76 0.96
CA ILE A 55 3.82 1.10 -0.30
C ILE A 55 3.78 -0.12 -1.21
N GLY A 56 3.08 -0.01 -2.33
CA GLY A 56 3.01 -1.05 -3.34
C GLY A 56 3.93 -0.75 -4.50
N GLU A 57 4.66 -1.75 -4.96
CA GLU A 57 5.51 -1.69 -6.14
C GLU A 57 4.91 -2.56 -7.23
N TRP A 58 4.80 -2.01 -8.43
CA TRP A 58 4.08 -2.62 -9.55
C TRP A 58 4.85 -2.44 -10.85
N ASP A 59 4.58 -3.33 -11.83
CA ASP A 59 5.22 -3.25 -13.15
C ASP A 59 4.82 -2.00 -13.92
N SER A 60 3.62 -1.48 -13.70
CA SER A 60 3.09 -0.34 -14.45
C SER A 60 1.92 0.32 -13.73
N MET A 61 1.53 1.51 -14.15
CA MET A 61 0.30 2.16 -13.68
C MET A 61 -0.95 1.36 -14.07
N ASP A 62 -0.95 0.73 -15.25
CA ASP A 62 -2.07 -0.13 -15.64
C ASP A 62 -2.30 -1.27 -14.66
N ALA A 63 -1.22 -1.84 -14.14
CA ALA A 63 -1.29 -2.88 -13.11
C ALA A 63 -2.01 -2.38 -11.86
N ILE A 64 -1.70 -1.15 -11.43
CA ILE A 64 -2.37 -0.52 -10.27
C ILE A 64 -3.86 -0.32 -10.58
N VAL A 65 -4.18 0.25 -11.74
CA VAL A 65 -5.58 0.51 -12.13
C VAL A 65 -6.39 -0.78 -12.15
N LYS A 66 -5.85 -1.84 -12.74
CA LYS A 66 -6.52 -3.15 -12.83
C LYS A 66 -6.73 -3.78 -11.46
N SER A 67 -5.84 -3.52 -10.51
CA SER A 67 -5.90 -4.13 -9.18
C SER A 67 -6.66 -3.29 -8.16
N ARG A 68 -7.11 -2.09 -8.50
CA ARG A 68 -7.85 -1.23 -7.56
C ARG A 68 -9.05 -1.90 -6.90
N PRO A 69 -9.91 -2.63 -7.62
CA PRO A 69 -11.03 -3.32 -6.96
C PRO A 69 -10.56 -4.30 -5.88
N ASP A 70 -9.49 -5.04 -6.14
CA ASP A 70 -8.92 -5.97 -5.16
C ASP A 70 -8.32 -5.22 -3.97
N MET A 71 -7.61 -4.11 -4.22
CA MET A 71 -7.04 -3.30 -3.16
C MET A 71 -8.11 -2.67 -2.27
N ILE A 72 -9.22 -2.23 -2.85
CA ILE A 72 -10.35 -1.68 -2.09
C ILE A 72 -10.98 -2.78 -1.23
N ALA A 73 -11.17 -3.98 -1.77
CA ALA A 73 -11.70 -5.11 -1.01
C ALA A 73 -10.80 -5.47 0.18
N ASP A 74 -9.47 -5.44 -0.03
CA ASP A 74 -8.51 -5.72 1.04
C ASP A 74 -8.55 -4.59 2.09
N LEU A 75 -8.68 -3.34 1.67
CA LEU A 75 -8.82 -2.22 2.58
C LEU A 75 -10.09 -2.34 3.43
N ASP A 76 -11.19 -2.80 2.84
CA ASP A 76 -12.46 -2.98 3.55
C ASP A 76 -12.31 -3.91 4.75
N ARG A 77 -11.38 -4.86 4.70
CA ARG A 77 -11.10 -5.78 5.81
C ARG A 77 -10.46 -5.10 7.02
N MET A 78 -9.87 -3.93 6.82
CA MET A 78 -9.16 -3.21 7.90
C MET A 78 -9.76 -1.84 8.24
N ARG A 79 -10.81 -1.39 7.52
CA ARG A 79 -11.38 -0.05 7.75
C ARG A 79 -11.77 0.21 9.19
N SER A 80 -12.32 -0.79 9.86
CA SER A 80 -12.76 -0.65 11.26
C SER A 80 -11.62 -0.40 12.23
N LEU A 81 -10.38 -0.68 11.82
CA LEU A 81 -9.17 -0.47 12.63
C LEU A 81 -8.56 0.91 12.44
N LEU A 82 -9.05 1.67 11.45
CA LEU A 82 -8.44 2.92 11.02
C LEU A 82 -9.22 4.15 11.49
N GLU A 83 -8.48 5.20 11.83
CA GLU A 83 -9.06 6.50 12.19
C GLU A 83 -9.30 7.35 10.95
N ASP A 84 -10.27 8.23 11.03
CA ASP A 84 -10.47 9.29 10.05
C ASP A 84 -9.24 10.23 10.11
N LEU A 85 -8.66 10.52 8.95
CA LEU A 85 -7.49 11.39 8.85
C LEU A 85 -7.82 12.87 8.88
N GLY A 86 -9.13 13.22 8.77
CA GLY A 86 -9.57 14.59 8.73
C GLY A 86 -9.50 15.20 7.33
N GLY A 87 -9.95 16.44 7.20
CA GLY A 87 -9.86 17.17 5.93
C GLY A 87 -10.62 16.54 4.76
N GLY A 88 -11.60 15.68 5.03
CA GLY A 88 -12.37 15.00 3.99
C GLY A 88 -11.68 13.80 3.37
N LEU A 89 -10.52 13.39 3.88
CA LEU A 89 -9.75 12.24 3.35
C LEU A 89 -10.38 10.88 3.66
N GLY A 90 -11.16 10.77 4.74
CA GLY A 90 -11.62 9.49 5.24
C GLY A 90 -10.50 8.77 5.98
N VAL A 91 -10.44 7.44 5.86
CA VAL A 91 -9.46 6.62 6.61
C VAL A 91 -8.15 6.39 5.87
N THR A 92 -8.03 6.79 4.61
CA THR A 92 -6.81 6.64 3.82
C THR A 92 -6.50 7.89 3.01
N ASP A 93 -5.23 8.06 2.72
CA ASP A 93 -4.72 9.13 1.86
C ASP A 93 -3.82 8.49 0.80
N PRO A 94 -4.40 8.05 -0.33
CA PRO A 94 -3.66 7.34 -1.36
C PRO A 94 -3.07 8.28 -2.42
N VAL A 95 -1.88 7.93 -2.89
CA VAL A 95 -1.28 8.53 -4.09
C VAL A 95 -0.65 7.41 -4.93
N SER A 96 -0.61 7.59 -6.24
CA SER A 96 -0.01 6.63 -7.15
C SER A 96 0.70 7.36 -8.29
N GLY A 97 1.75 6.76 -8.81
CA GLY A 97 2.46 7.33 -9.95
C GLY A 97 3.55 6.40 -10.46
N GLU A 98 4.02 6.69 -11.66
CA GLU A 98 5.16 6.01 -12.24
C GLU A 98 6.47 6.59 -11.73
N ALA A 99 7.49 5.73 -11.61
CA ALA A 99 8.85 6.21 -11.39
C ALA A 99 9.35 6.87 -12.68
N VAL A 100 9.54 8.18 -12.63
CA VAL A 100 10.06 8.94 -13.77
C VAL A 100 11.57 9.12 -13.69
N ALA A 101 12.16 8.81 -12.55
CA ALA A 101 13.61 8.79 -12.34
C ALA A 101 13.90 7.83 -11.19
N GLU A 102 14.90 6.97 -11.38
CA GLU A 102 15.36 6.06 -10.34
C GLU A 102 16.87 6.25 -10.21
N ILE A 103 17.31 6.59 -9.00
CA ILE A 103 18.71 6.91 -8.74
C ILE A 103 19.21 5.99 -7.62
N GLY A 104 20.26 5.26 -7.91
CA GLY A 104 20.91 4.39 -6.95
C GLY A 104 22.37 4.18 -7.33
N PRO A 105 23.18 3.55 -6.47
CA PRO A 105 24.61 3.37 -6.74
C PRO A 105 24.91 2.65 -8.06
N ALA A 106 24.12 1.64 -8.43
CA ALA A 106 24.29 0.91 -9.66
C ALA A 106 23.99 1.74 -10.90
N MET A 107 23.06 2.68 -10.80
CA MET A 107 22.65 3.55 -11.91
C MET A 107 23.64 4.69 -12.11
N MET A 108 24.31 5.12 -11.07
CA MET A 108 25.30 6.20 -11.13
C MET A 108 26.60 5.77 -11.77
N LYS A 109 26.83 4.47 -11.94
CA LYS A 109 28.03 3.92 -12.58
C LYS A 109 27.93 3.89 -14.11
N MET A 110 26.78 4.18 -14.61
CA MET A 110 26.55 4.26 -16.04
C MET A 110 26.98 5.61 -16.59
#